data_c89ceca112ddd1d0a7d84b5ee1ee165b
#
_entry.id   c89ceca112ddd1d0a7d84b5ee1ee165b
#
_cell.length_a   1.000
_cell.length_b   1.000
_cell.length_c   1.000
_cell.angle_alpha   90.00
_cell.angle_beta   90.00
_cell.angle_gamma   90.00
#
_symmetry.space_group_name_H-M   'P 1'
#
loop_
_entity.id
_entity.type
_entity.pdbx_description
1 polymer ?
#
loop_
_entity_poly.entity_id
_entity_poly.type
_entity_poly.pdbx_seq_one_letter_code
_entity_poly.pdbx_strand_id
1 'polypeptide(L)'
;MKISKCRSCGSSKLEECLNLGKQTLTGVFPANKKEKITSGNLGLVFCKTCELLQLSENFNRNEMYGTNYGYKSSLNPTMVNHLRSKAINLQMIANLENQDIVVDIGSNDGTFLSFFKKNYSLIGIDPTISKFKNSYKKNITKIADFFSENVLKKYLLKKKAKLITSIAMFYDLEDPQSFAKEIYNSLDKDGLWHFEQSYMPNMIKNVSYDTICHEHLEYYSLKSV
;
A
#
# COMPACT_ATOMS: atom_id res chain seq x y z
N MET A 1 -15.67 10.24 4.30
CA MET A 1 -16.01 10.86 5.62
C MET A 1 -14.88 11.81 6.00
N LYS A 2 -15.21 13.06 6.40
CA LYS A 2 -14.21 14.09 6.78
C LYS A 2 -13.46 13.67 8.05
N ILE A 3 -12.11 13.80 8.04
CA ILE A 3 -11.30 13.53 9.22
C ILE A 3 -11.31 14.73 10.19
N SER A 4 -11.22 14.45 11.47
CA SER A 4 -11.08 15.45 12.53
C SER A 4 -9.74 15.39 13.26
N LYS A 5 -8.95 14.33 12.98
CA LYS A 5 -7.64 14.10 13.57
C LYS A 5 -6.65 13.64 12.50
N CYS A 6 -5.39 13.96 12.72
CA CYS A 6 -4.28 13.48 11.89
C CYS A 6 -4.16 11.95 11.99
N ARG A 7 -4.05 11.26 10.82
CA ARG A 7 -3.93 9.80 10.76
C ARG A 7 -2.67 9.28 11.44
N SER A 8 -1.56 10.03 11.36
CA SER A 8 -0.30 9.63 11.97
C SER A 8 -0.23 9.96 13.47
N CYS A 9 -0.39 11.23 13.88
CA CYS A 9 -0.13 11.63 15.27
C CYS A 9 -1.38 11.86 16.14
N GLY A 10 -2.59 11.73 15.59
CA GLY A 10 -3.85 11.93 16.31
C GLY A 10 -4.20 13.38 16.66
N SER A 11 -3.37 14.36 16.29
CA SER A 11 -3.61 15.79 16.57
C SER A 11 -4.83 16.31 15.81
N SER A 12 -5.62 17.19 16.46
CA SER A 12 -6.72 17.91 15.82
C SER A 12 -6.30 19.22 15.14
N LYS A 13 -5.01 19.60 15.20
CA LYS A 13 -4.49 20.83 14.60
C LYS A 13 -4.30 20.65 13.08
N LEU A 14 -5.40 20.54 12.36
CA LEU A 14 -5.44 20.39 10.91
C LEU A 14 -5.78 21.71 10.25
N GLU A 15 -5.06 22.06 9.18
CA GLU A 15 -5.28 23.26 8.37
C GLU A 15 -5.51 22.85 6.91
N GLU A 16 -6.56 23.38 6.28
CA GLU A 16 -6.83 23.14 4.86
C GLU A 16 -5.77 23.85 4.00
N CYS A 17 -5.14 23.11 3.08
CA CYS A 17 -4.10 23.62 2.18
C CYS A 17 -4.55 23.69 0.73
N LEU A 18 -5.39 22.76 0.31
CA LEU A 18 -5.83 22.63 -1.07
C LEU A 18 -7.22 22.02 -1.09
N ASN A 19 -8.07 22.48 -2.02
CA ASN A 19 -9.36 21.87 -2.28
C ASN A 19 -9.64 21.89 -3.78
N LEU A 20 -9.59 20.71 -4.41
CA LEU A 20 -9.87 20.52 -5.83
C LEU A 20 -11.36 20.28 -6.12
N GLY A 21 -12.20 20.38 -5.09
CA GLY A 21 -13.64 20.18 -5.18
C GLY A 21 -14.06 18.73 -5.32
N LYS A 22 -15.34 18.52 -5.61
CA LYS A 22 -15.95 17.20 -5.74
C LYS A 22 -15.58 16.56 -7.07
N GLN A 23 -14.96 15.38 -7.04
CA GLN A 23 -14.55 14.59 -8.20
C GLN A 23 -14.99 13.14 -8.04
N THR A 24 -15.08 12.41 -9.13
CA THR A 24 -15.30 10.95 -9.14
C THR A 24 -14.07 10.26 -8.54
N LEU A 25 -14.28 9.19 -7.76
CA LEU A 25 -13.18 8.42 -7.18
C LEU A 25 -12.19 7.99 -8.26
N THR A 26 -10.93 8.35 -8.06
CA THR A 26 -9.81 7.93 -8.90
C THR A 26 -9.50 6.45 -8.71
N GLY A 27 -8.90 5.81 -9.71
CA GLY A 27 -8.58 4.38 -9.66
C GLY A 27 -9.77 3.43 -9.84
N VAL A 28 -11.00 3.92 -9.81
CA VAL A 28 -12.22 3.12 -10.03
C VAL A 28 -12.70 3.30 -11.47
N PHE A 29 -12.62 2.24 -12.26
CA PHE A 29 -12.97 2.26 -13.68
C PHE A 29 -14.30 1.55 -13.92
N PRO A 30 -15.36 2.25 -14.35
CA PRO A 30 -16.66 1.63 -14.58
C PRO A 30 -16.59 0.63 -15.73
N ALA A 31 -17.23 -0.51 -15.59
CA ALA A 31 -17.32 -1.53 -16.64
C ALA A 31 -18.15 -1.04 -17.85
N ASN A 32 -19.04 -0.08 -17.64
CA ASN A 32 -19.87 0.51 -18.70
C ASN A 32 -20.35 1.93 -18.31
N LYS A 33 -20.87 2.69 -19.31
CA LYS A 33 -21.31 4.09 -19.13
C LYS A 33 -22.49 4.29 -18.17
N LYS A 34 -23.22 3.24 -17.79
CA LYS A 34 -24.39 3.32 -16.89
C LYS A 34 -23.99 3.10 -15.42
N GLU A 35 -22.82 2.55 -15.20
CA GLU A 35 -22.31 2.31 -13.85
C GLU A 35 -21.93 3.63 -13.17
N LYS A 36 -22.51 3.88 -12.00
CA LYS A 36 -22.24 5.08 -11.22
C LYS A 36 -21.07 4.82 -10.29
N ILE A 37 -20.07 5.69 -10.35
CA ILE A 37 -18.96 5.72 -9.40
C ILE A 37 -19.24 6.82 -8.38
N THR A 38 -18.92 6.54 -7.12
CA THR A 38 -19.00 7.52 -6.03
C THR A 38 -18.14 8.75 -6.34
N SER A 39 -18.61 9.91 -5.95
CA SER A 39 -17.86 11.16 -6.02
C SER A 39 -17.61 11.70 -4.62
N GLY A 40 -16.39 12.17 -4.36
CA GLY A 40 -15.97 12.74 -3.10
C GLY A 40 -15.17 14.03 -3.28
N ASN A 41 -15.04 14.79 -2.20
CA ASN A 41 -14.21 15.98 -2.20
C ASN A 41 -12.73 15.61 -2.19
N LEU A 42 -11.95 16.17 -3.09
CA LEU A 42 -10.50 15.97 -3.16
C LEU A 42 -9.80 17.18 -2.55
N GLY A 43 -9.67 17.17 -1.23
CA GLY A 43 -9.06 18.25 -0.45
C GLY A 43 -7.92 17.76 0.42
N LEU A 44 -6.91 18.60 0.63
CA LEU A 44 -5.76 18.31 1.46
C LEU A 44 -5.75 19.16 2.74
N VAL A 45 -5.37 18.53 3.84
CA VAL A 45 -5.12 19.17 5.13
C VAL A 45 -3.70 18.88 5.61
N PHE A 46 -3.08 19.90 6.22
CA PHE A 46 -1.76 19.82 6.82
C PHE A 46 -1.86 19.73 8.34
N CYS A 47 -1.17 18.79 8.93
CA CYS A 47 -1.07 18.67 10.38
C CYS A 47 0.02 19.58 10.94
N LYS A 48 -0.34 20.61 11.73
CA LYS A 48 0.62 21.53 12.36
C LYS A 48 1.51 20.88 13.43
N THR A 49 1.22 19.64 13.84
CA THR A 49 1.98 18.94 14.89
C THR A 49 3.10 18.07 14.31
N CYS A 50 2.79 17.19 13.35
CA CYS A 50 3.76 16.26 12.77
C CYS A 50 4.13 16.59 11.31
N GLU A 51 3.53 17.63 10.75
CA GLU A 51 3.77 18.12 9.37
C GLU A 51 3.34 17.11 8.28
N LEU A 52 2.46 16.17 8.60
CA LEU A 52 1.87 15.29 7.59
C LEU A 52 0.86 16.06 6.74
N LEU A 53 1.04 16.03 5.42
CA LEU A 53 0.03 16.42 4.44
C LEU A 53 -0.85 15.20 4.13
N GLN A 54 -2.18 15.35 4.12
CA GLN A 54 -3.09 14.21 4.00
C GLN A 54 -4.44 14.62 3.41
N LEU A 55 -5.19 13.68 2.82
CA LEU A 55 -6.55 13.93 2.39
C LEU A 55 -7.45 14.30 3.57
N SER A 56 -8.35 15.26 3.34
CA SER A 56 -9.33 15.72 4.33
C SER A 56 -10.45 14.72 4.59
N GLU A 57 -10.58 13.68 3.77
CA GLU A 57 -11.66 12.69 3.83
C GLU A 57 -11.15 11.27 3.63
N ASN A 58 -11.89 10.29 4.18
CA ASN A 58 -11.73 8.87 3.88
C ASN A 58 -12.83 8.40 2.93
N PHE A 59 -12.50 7.46 2.07
CA PHE A 59 -13.39 6.86 1.07
C PHE A 59 -13.53 5.36 1.28
N ASN A 60 -14.52 4.74 0.64
CA ASN A 60 -14.77 3.31 0.81
C ASN A 60 -13.68 2.47 0.12
N ARG A 61 -12.84 1.80 0.92
CA ARG A 61 -11.74 0.93 0.44
C ARG A 61 -12.24 -0.20 -0.47
N ASN A 62 -13.41 -0.77 -0.17
CA ASN A 62 -13.95 -1.88 -0.96
C ASN A 62 -14.40 -1.44 -2.35
N GLU A 63 -14.79 -0.16 -2.51
CA GLU A 63 -15.06 0.42 -3.84
C GLU A 63 -13.75 0.71 -4.58
N MET A 64 -12.78 1.33 -3.91
CA MET A 64 -11.51 1.72 -4.53
C MET A 64 -10.66 0.52 -4.96
N TYR A 65 -10.54 -0.52 -4.12
CA TYR A 65 -9.73 -1.72 -4.39
C TYR A 65 -10.56 -2.95 -4.76
N GLY A 66 -11.79 -2.74 -5.23
CA GLY A 66 -12.72 -3.79 -5.65
C GLY A 66 -12.51 -4.26 -7.10
N THR A 67 -13.58 -4.79 -7.69
CA THR A 67 -13.57 -5.36 -9.05
C THR A 67 -13.19 -4.36 -10.15
N ASN A 68 -13.49 -3.08 -9.93
CA ASN A 68 -13.23 -1.98 -10.87
C ASN A 68 -11.83 -1.35 -10.71
N TYR A 69 -11.00 -1.85 -9.80
CA TYR A 69 -9.62 -1.39 -9.65
C TYR A 69 -8.80 -1.68 -10.91
N GLY A 70 -8.15 -0.64 -11.46
CA GLY A 70 -7.56 -0.70 -12.79
C GLY A 70 -6.05 -0.97 -12.84
N TYR A 71 -5.32 -0.73 -11.75
CA TYR A 71 -3.87 -0.85 -11.76
C TYR A 71 -3.40 -2.31 -11.75
N LYS A 72 -2.37 -2.60 -12.56
CA LYS A 72 -1.70 -3.89 -12.61
C LYS A 72 -0.20 -3.70 -12.82
N SER A 73 0.63 -4.17 -11.89
CA SER A 73 2.08 -3.93 -11.87
C SER A 73 2.81 -4.49 -13.09
N SER A 74 2.36 -5.61 -13.64
CA SER A 74 2.99 -6.25 -14.80
C SER A 74 2.81 -5.53 -16.14
N LEU A 75 1.91 -4.53 -16.22
CA LEU A 75 1.64 -3.83 -17.49
C LEU A 75 2.75 -2.86 -17.90
N ASN A 76 3.49 -2.32 -16.93
CA ASN A 76 4.55 -1.35 -17.21
C ASN A 76 5.93 -2.00 -17.09
N PRO A 77 6.71 -2.13 -18.20
CA PRO A 77 8.05 -2.72 -18.17
C PRO A 77 9.04 -2.02 -17.23
N THR A 78 8.94 -0.70 -17.10
CA THR A 78 9.77 0.07 -16.16
C THR A 78 9.48 -0.33 -14.71
N MET A 79 8.20 -0.47 -14.35
CA MET A 79 7.80 -0.94 -13.03
C MET A 79 8.26 -2.39 -12.80
N VAL A 80 8.11 -3.28 -13.78
CA VAL A 80 8.59 -4.68 -13.69
C VAL A 80 10.08 -4.74 -13.42
N ASN A 81 10.90 -3.94 -14.12
CA ASN A 81 12.34 -3.87 -13.92
C ASN A 81 12.71 -3.29 -12.55
N HIS A 82 12.00 -2.24 -12.09
CA HIS A 82 12.16 -1.67 -10.77
C HIS A 82 11.90 -2.72 -9.68
N LEU A 83 10.75 -3.40 -9.73
CA LEU A 83 10.38 -4.45 -8.78
C LEU A 83 11.37 -5.62 -8.78
N ARG A 84 11.88 -6.02 -9.97
CA ARG A 84 12.91 -7.05 -10.09
C ARG A 84 14.19 -6.65 -9.36
N SER A 85 14.72 -5.47 -9.64
CA SER A 85 15.95 -4.98 -9.01
C SER A 85 15.79 -4.88 -7.49
N LYS A 86 14.65 -4.40 -7.04
CA LYS A 86 14.31 -4.30 -5.63
C LYS A 86 14.24 -5.67 -4.95
N ALA A 87 13.58 -6.65 -5.57
CA ALA A 87 13.50 -8.01 -5.03
C ALA A 87 14.90 -8.67 -4.91
N ILE A 88 15.79 -8.46 -5.88
CA ILE A 88 17.17 -8.96 -5.81
C ILE A 88 17.91 -8.33 -4.63
N ASN A 89 17.85 -7.01 -4.48
CA ASN A 89 18.52 -6.29 -3.40
C ASN A 89 18.00 -6.68 -2.02
N LEU A 90 16.68 -6.81 -1.86
CA LEU A 90 16.06 -7.14 -0.57
C LEU A 90 16.38 -8.56 -0.11
N GLN A 91 16.55 -9.53 -1.02
CA GLN A 91 16.99 -10.87 -0.68
C GLN A 91 18.39 -10.85 -0.03
N MET A 92 19.28 -9.95 -0.49
CA MET A 92 20.62 -9.78 0.10
C MET A 92 20.57 -9.00 1.42
N ILE A 93 19.86 -7.88 1.45
CA ILE A 93 19.78 -7.00 2.64
C ILE A 93 19.12 -7.73 3.82
N ALA A 94 18.05 -8.47 3.58
CA ALA A 94 17.36 -9.24 4.61
C ALA A 94 18.07 -10.55 4.95
N ASN A 95 19.17 -10.86 4.28
CA ASN A 95 19.95 -12.11 4.44
C ASN A 95 19.03 -13.35 4.45
N LEU A 96 18.19 -13.47 3.41
CA LEU A 96 17.17 -14.52 3.33
C LEU A 96 17.79 -15.90 3.15
N GLU A 97 17.38 -16.84 4.02
CA GLU A 97 17.75 -18.23 3.99
C GLU A 97 16.62 -19.13 3.48
N ASN A 98 16.91 -20.41 3.32
CA ASN A 98 15.94 -21.39 2.84
C ASN A 98 14.74 -21.48 3.80
N GLN A 99 13.53 -21.48 3.26
CA GLN A 99 12.25 -21.50 3.98
C GLN A 99 11.90 -20.23 4.79
N ASP A 100 12.70 -19.17 4.70
CA ASP A 100 12.29 -17.88 5.27
C ASP A 100 10.96 -17.41 4.68
N ILE A 101 10.17 -16.77 5.51
CA ILE A 101 8.86 -16.24 5.12
C ILE A 101 9.03 -14.82 4.61
N VAL A 102 8.59 -14.61 3.36
CA VAL A 102 8.52 -13.30 2.71
C VAL A 102 7.05 -12.97 2.48
N VAL A 103 6.62 -11.83 3.00
CA VAL A 103 5.25 -11.32 2.85
C VAL A 103 5.26 -10.03 2.05
N ASP A 104 4.43 -9.94 1.02
CA ASP A 104 4.21 -8.71 0.26
C ASP A 104 2.78 -8.24 0.45
N ILE A 105 2.62 -7.05 1.04
CA ILE A 105 1.32 -6.42 1.32
C ILE A 105 1.03 -5.41 0.22
N GLY A 106 -0.17 -5.46 -0.36
CA GLY A 106 -0.47 -4.76 -1.60
C GLY A 106 0.20 -5.44 -2.80
N SER A 107 0.25 -6.78 -2.79
CA SER A 107 1.00 -7.60 -3.74
C SER A 107 0.45 -7.59 -5.17
N ASN A 108 -0.69 -6.96 -5.41
CA ASN A 108 -1.36 -6.73 -6.68
C ASN A 108 -1.47 -8.02 -7.53
N ASP A 109 -0.71 -8.16 -8.60
CA ASP A 109 -0.72 -9.33 -9.49
C ASP A 109 0.42 -10.34 -9.22
N GLY A 110 1.16 -10.18 -8.11
CA GLY A 110 2.25 -11.06 -7.70
C GLY A 110 3.55 -10.88 -8.45
N THR A 111 3.67 -9.83 -9.27
CA THR A 111 4.87 -9.55 -10.07
C THR A 111 6.11 -9.44 -9.20
N PHE A 112 6.07 -8.68 -8.11
CA PHE A 112 7.21 -8.51 -7.20
C PHE A 112 7.67 -9.84 -6.59
N LEU A 113 6.75 -10.60 -5.99
CA LEU A 113 7.04 -11.91 -5.39
C LEU A 113 7.56 -12.91 -6.41
N SER A 114 7.24 -12.74 -7.69
CA SER A 114 7.71 -13.64 -8.76
C SER A 114 9.22 -13.62 -8.95
N PHE A 115 9.93 -12.61 -8.46
CA PHE A 115 11.38 -12.47 -8.57
C PHE A 115 12.15 -13.06 -7.39
N PHE A 116 11.45 -13.55 -6.37
CA PHE A 116 12.08 -14.26 -5.26
C PHE A 116 12.37 -15.73 -5.62
N LYS A 117 13.37 -16.31 -4.94
CA LYS A 117 13.72 -17.73 -5.10
C LYS A 117 12.57 -18.62 -4.62
N LYS A 118 12.40 -19.77 -5.27
CA LYS A 118 11.30 -20.72 -4.97
C LYS A 118 11.43 -21.45 -3.64
N ASN A 119 12.59 -21.41 -3.03
CA ASN A 119 12.89 -22.04 -1.73
C ASN A 119 12.45 -21.20 -0.51
N TYR A 120 11.95 -19.97 -0.74
CA TYR A 120 11.30 -19.17 0.29
C TYR A 120 9.82 -19.47 0.40
N SER A 121 9.23 -19.22 1.57
CA SER A 121 7.77 -19.25 1.79
C SER A 121 7.18 -17.91 1.39
N LEU A 122 6.64 -17.80 0.19
CA LEU A 122 6.15 -16.54 -0.38
C LEU A 122 4.66 -16.36 -0.12
N ILE A 123 4.26 -15.22 0.44
CA ILE A 123 2.87 -14.87 0.77
C ILE A 123 2.54 -13.50 0.17
N GLY A 124 1.54 -13.43 -0.70
CA GLY A 124 0.97 -12.18 -1.18
C GLY A 124 -0.37 -11.90 -0.52
N ILE A 125 -0.55 -10.66 -0.05
CA ILE A 125 -1.81 -10.19 0.56
C ILE A 125 -2.28 -8.97 -0.21
N ASP A 126 -3.47 -9.06 -0.81
CA ASP A 126 -4.07 -7.95 -1.56
C ASP A 126 -5.54 -8.29 -1.86
N PRO A 127 -6.50 -7.37 -1.63
CA PRO A 127 -7.90 -7.61 -1.99
C PRO A 127 -8.09 -7.85 -3.49
N THR A 128 -7.23 -7.29 -4.34
CA THR A 128 -7.29 -7.44 -5.81
C THR A 128 -6.82 -8.82 -6.31
N ILE A 129 -6.28 -9.69 -5.45
CA ILE A 129 -5.89 -11.06 -5.80
C ILE A 129 -7.06 -11.85 -6.39
N SER A 130 -8.29 -11.62 -5.93
CA SER A 130 -9.49 -12.22 -6.51
C SER A 130 -9.57 -12.00 -8.02
N LYS A 131 -9.16 -10.82 -8.50
CA LYS A 131 -9.11 -10.43 -9.92
C LYS A 131 -7.85 -10.98 -10.61
N PHE A 132 -6.69 -10.97 -9.95
CA PHE A 132 -5.39 -11.26 -10.56
C PHE A 132 -4.81 -12.63 -10.20
N LYS A 133 -5.59 -13.52 -9.55
CA LYS A 133 -5.12 -14.83 -9.05
C LYS A 133 -4.35 -15.69 -10.07
N ASN A 134 -4.70 -15.57 -11.35
CA ASN A 134 -4.09 -16.34 -12.43
C ASN A 134 -2.70 -15.82 -12.86
N SER A 135 -2.32 -14.59 -12.45
CA SER A 135 -0.99 -14.01 -12.69
C SER A 135 0.06 -14.54 -11.71
N TYR A 136 -0.36 -15.02 -10.55
CA TYR A 136 0.55 -15.52 -9.51
C TYR A 136 1.19 -16.86 -9.87
N LYS A 137 2.48 -17.01 -9.57
CA LYS A 137 3.15 -18.31 -9.62
C LYS A 137 2.55 -19.28 -8.61
N LYS A 138 2.57 -20.59 -8.91
CA LYS A 138 1.95 -21.65 -8.09
C LYS A 138 2.54 -21.77 -6.68
N ASN A 139 3.80 -21.39 -6.49
CA ASN A 139 4.52 -21.45 -5.21
C ASN A 139 4.26 -20.23 -4.30
N ILE A 140 3.39 -19.31 -4.68
CA ILE A 140 3.03 -18.13 -3.89
C ILE A 140 1.67 -18.37 -3.23
N THR A 141 1.63 -18.31 -1.90
CA THR A 141 0.39 -18.29 -1.12
C THR A 141 -0.35 -16.98 -1.36
N LYS A 142 -1.63 -17.04 -1.69
CA LYS A 142 -2.47 -15.90 -2.07
C LYS A 142 -3.53 -15.66 -1.02
N ILE A 143 -3.55 -14.45 -0.46
CA ILE A 143 -4.54 -14.01 0.52
C ILE A 143 -5.30 -12.83 -0.09
N ALA A 144 -6.52 -13.10 -0.58
CA ALA A 144 -7.39 -12.10 -1.20
C ALA A 144 -8.16 -11.32 -0.12
N ASP A 145 -7.44 -10.52 0.66
CA ASP A 145 -7.98 -9.73 1.77
C ASP A 145 -7.10 -8.50 2.03
N PHE A 146 -7.61 -7.55 2.80
CA PHE A 146 -6.77 -6.50 3.38
C PHE A 146 -5.86 -7.09 4.45
N PHE A 147 -4.66 -6.54 4.55
CA PHE A 147 -3.72 -6.98 5.59
C PHE A 147 -4.27 -6.68 6.99
N SER A 148 -4.13 -7.67 7.86
CA SER A 148 -4.13 -7.55 9.31
C SER A 148 -3.28 -8.68 9.91
N GLU A 149 -2.74 -8.45 11.11
CA GLU A 149 -2.01 -9.49 11.86
C GLU A 149 -2.83 -10.78 11.98
N ASN A 150 -4.15 -10.65 12.25
CA ASN A 150 -5.05 -11.79 12.41
C ASN A 150 -5.26 -12.58 11.11
N VAL A 151 -5.29 -11.91 9.97
CA VAL A 151 -5.37 -12.56 8.66
C VAL A 151 -4.07 -13.30 8.38
N LEU A 152 -2.93 -12.64 8.54
CA LEU A 152 -1.61 -13.22 8.25
C LEU A 152 -1.27 -14.40 9.18
N LYS A 153 -1.59 -14.34 10.47
CA LYS A 153 -1.33 -15.42 11.45
C LYS A 153 -1.83 -16.79 11.01
N LYS A 154 -2.93 -16.87 10.29
CA LYS A 154 -3.49 -18.14 9.79
C LYS A 154 -2.54 -18.87 8.83
N TYR A 155 -1.63 -18.15 8.18
CA TYR A 155 -0.70 -18.66 7.17
C TYR A 155 0.74 -18.78 7.68
N LEU A 156 1.08 -18.12 8.77
CA LEU A 156 2.43 -18.14 9.33
C LEU A 156 2.78 -19.42 10.11
N LEU A 157 1.80 -20.28 10.43
CA LEU A 157 2.00 -21.54 11.15
C LEU A 157 2.84 -21.39 12.42
N LYS A 158 2.58 -20.35 13.23
CA LYS A 158 3.33 -19.93 14.44
C LYS A 158 4.77 -19.41 14.19
N LYS A 159 5.18 -19.27 12.94
CA LYS A 159 6.44 -18.59 12.57
C LYS A 159 6.26 -17.08 12.48
N LYS A 160 7.33 -16.37 12.19
CA LYS A 160 7.36 -14.92 11.91
C LYS A 160 7.95 -14.67 10.53
N ALA A 161 7.63 -13.53 9.94
CA ALA A 161 8.16 -13.16 8.65
C ALA A 161 9.57 -12.59 8.77
N LYS A 162 10.50 -13.06 7.93
CA LYS A 162 11.85 -12.53 7.83
C LYS A 162 11.89 -11.23 7.01
N LEU A 163 11.03 -11.13 6.01
CA LEU A 163 10.86 -9.92 5.20
C LEU A 163 9.37 -9.64 5.03
N ILE A 164 8.97 -8.43 5.35
CA ILE A 164 7.65 -7.88 4.97
C ILE A 164 7.89 -6.69 4.06
N THR A 165 7.15 -6.62 2.96
CA THR A 165 7.21 -5.50 2.03
C THR A 165 5.84 -4.84 1.85
N SER A 166 5.84 -3.52 1.66
CA SER A 166 4.67 -2.72 1.29
C SER A 166 5.12 -1.63 0.32
N ILE A 167 4.97 -1.90 -0.99
CA ILE A 167 5.43 -1.02 -2.07
C ILE A 167 4.23 -0.26 -2.62
N ALA A 168 4.30 1.07 -2.59
CA ALA A 168 3.27 1.98 -3.10
C ALA A 168 1.87 1.69 -2.53
N MET A 169 1.78 1.49 -1.20
CA MET A 169 0.49 1.27 -0.52
C MET A 169 0.43 1.84 0.93
N PHE A 170 1.56 2.17 1.57
CA PHE A 170 1.56 2.65 2.96
C PHE A 170 0.85 4.00 3.10
N TYR A 171 0.86 4.82 2.07
CA TYR A 171 0.16 6.11 2.02
C TYR A 171 -1.37 5.99 1.78
N ASP A 172 -1.90 4.78 1.65
CA ASP A 172 -3.34 4.52 1.42
C ASP A 172 -4.08 4.13 2.70
N LEU A 173 -3.41 4.20 3.84
CA LEU A 173 -3.91 3.69 5.11
C LEU A 173 -4.74 4.73 5.87
N GLU A 174 -5.87 4.31 6.43
CA GLU A 174 -6.64 5.15 7.36
C GLU A 174 -6.02 5.22 8.76
N ASP A 175 -5.27 4.18 9.15
CA ASP A 175 -4.59 4.06 10.44
C ASP A 175 -3.17 3.46 10.26
N PRO A 176 -2.19 4.28 9.87
CA PRO A 176 -0.81 3.83 9.67
C PRO A 176 -0.13 3.37 10.96
N GLN A 177 -0.54 3.89 12.13
CA GLN A 177 0.03 3.49 13.42
C GLN A 177 -0.35 2.04 13.78
N SER A 178 -1.63 1.69 13.63
CA SER A 178 -2.09 0.31 13.84
C SER A 178 -1.41 -0.64 12.87
N PHE A 179 -1.32 -0.26 11.59
CA PHE A 179 -0.64 -1.04 10.56
C PHE A 179 0.83 -1.32 10.91
N ALA A 180 1.59 -0.28 11.31
CA ALA A 180 2.99 -0.44 11.71
C ALA A 180 3.14 -1.37 12.92
N LYS A 181 2.24 -1.29 13.91
CA LYS A 181 2.21 -2.20 15.06
C LYS A 181 1.94 -3.64 14.64
N GLU A 182 1.02 -3.87 13.73
CA GLU A 182 0.69 -5.20 13.21
C GLU A 182 1.85 -5.81 12.40
N ILE A 183 2.58 -4.98 11.64
CA ILE A 183 3.84 -5.36 10.97
C ILE A 183 4.87 -5.81 12.03
N TYR A 184 5.11 -4.97 13.04
CA TYR A 184 6.05 -5.30 14.13
C TYR A 184 5.71 -6.63 14.80
N ASN A 185 4.44 -6.86 15.08
CA ASN A 185 3.96 -8.12 15.66
C ASN A 185 4.14 -9.33 14.74
N SER A 186 4.24 -9.12 13.43
CA SER A 186 4.33 -10.17 12.41
C SER A 186 5.77 -10.50 12.01
N LEU A 187 6.71 -9.59 12.28
CA LEU A 187 8.13 -9.75 11.97
C LEU A 187 8.87 -10.65 12.95
N ASP A 188 9.85 -11.40 12.44
CA ASP A 188 10.87 -12.05 13.25
C ASP A 188 11.72 -10.99 14.00
N LYS A 189 12.41 -11.39 15.08
CA LYS A 189 13.30 -10.50 15.85
C LYS A 189 14.37 -9.82 14.99
N ASP A 190 14.86 -10.51 13.97
CA ASP A 190 15.82 -10.02 12.98
C ASP A 190 15.15 -9.78 11.61
N GLY A 191 13.83 -9.62 11.60
CA GLY A 191 13.03 -9.38 10.40
C GLY A 191 13.15 -7.94 9.93
N LEU A 192 12.99 -7.75 8.63
CA LEU A 192 13.02 -6.45 7.97
C LEU A 192 11.64 -6.09 7.42
N TRP A 193 11.17 -4.90 7.71
CA TRP A 193 10.09 -4.27 6.97
C TRP A 193 10.66 -3.27 5.97
N HIS A 194 10.41 -3.51 4.69
CA HIS A 194 10.70 -2.57 3.62
C HIS A 194 9.41 -1.97 3.08
N PHE A 195 9.31 -0.65 3.09
CA PHE A 195 8.23 0.05 2.40
C PHE A 195 8.80 1.09 1.43
N GLU A 196 8.07 1.32 0.35
CA GLU A 196 8.39 2.32 -0.67
C GLU A 196 7.15 3.14 -0.96
N GLN A 197 7.35 4.45 -1.04
CA GLN A 197 6.27 5.40 -1.28
C GLN A 197 6.76 6.70 -1.92
N SER A 198 5.81 7.49 -2.42
CA SER A 198 6.10 8.84 -2.89
C SER A 198 6.62 9.72 -1.76
N TYR A 199 7.54 10.62 -2.11
CA TYR A 199 8.16 11.55 -1.17
C TYR A 199 7.66 12.97 -1.41
N MET A 200 6.84 13.50 -0.51
CA MET A 200 6.10 14.76 -0.66
C MET A 200 7.02 15.96 -1.04
N PRO A 201 8.20 16.17 -0.44
CA PRO A 201 9.06 17.27 -0.84
C PRO A 201 9.50 17.22 -2.31
N ASN A 202 9.73 16.02 -2.86
CA ASN A 202 10.03 15.87 -4.28
C ASN A 202 8.79 16.13 -5.17
N MET A 203 7.60 15.73 -4.70
CA MET A 203 6.36 16.04 -5.40
C MET A 203 6.15 17.55 -5.54
N ILE A 204 6.36 18.31 -4.46
CA ILE A 204 6.27 19.77 -4.49
C ILE A 204 7.33 20.36 -5.44
N LYS A 205 8.59 19.94 -5.30
CA LYS A 205 9.71 20.42 -6.14
C LYS A 205 9.46 20.19 -7.63
N ASN A 206 8.89 19.03 -7.99
CA ASN A 206 8.64 18.63 -9.38
C ASN A 206 7.24 19.00 -9.86
N VAL A 207 6.43 19.67 -9.03
CA VAL A 207 5.03 20.03 -9.33
C VAL A 207 4.18 18.80 -9.71
N SER A 208 4.44 17.66 -9.05
CA SER A 208 3.77 16.38 -9.29
C SER A 208 2.41 16.31 -8.60
N TYR A 209 1.49 17.21 -8.93
CA TYR A 209 0.13 17.27 -8.34
C TYR A 209 -0.81 16.19 -8.88
N ASP A 210 -0.47 15.55 -9.97
CA ASP A 210 -1.18 14.41 -10.60
C ASP A 210 -1.26 13.18 -9.67
N THR A 211 -0.42 13.12 -8.65
CA THR A 211 -0.46 12.08 -7.61
C THR A 211 -1.50 12.36 -6.52
N ILE A 212 -2.16 13.53 -6.53
CA ILE A 212 -3.26 13.84 -5.60
C ILE A 212 -4.52 13.14 -6.10
N CYS A 213 -4.90 12.08 -5.40
CA CYS A 213 -6.02 11.23 -5.76
C CYS A 213 -6.70 10.65 -4.51
N HIS A 214 -7.90 10.10 -4.67
CA HIS A 214 -8.69 9.59 -3.54
C HIS A 214 -8.09 8.35 -2.87
N GLU A 215 -7.21 7.63 -3.56
CA GLU A 215 -6.51 6.44 -3.04
C GLU A 215 -5.38 6.83 -2.08
N HIS A 216 -4.67 7.93 -2.36
CA HIS A 216 -3.50 8.36 -1.60
C HIS A 216 -3.92 9.25 -0.42
N LEU A 217 -4.11 8.64 0.73
CA LEU A 217 -4.58 9.35 1.94
C LEU A 217 -3.50 10.21 2.59
N GLU A 218 -2.22 9.88 2.43
CA GLU A 218 -1.10 10.58 3.06
C GLU A 218 0.05 10.89 2.08
N TYR A 219 0.68 12.03 2.30
CA TYR A 219 1.81 12.54 1.53
C TYR A 219 2.98 12.79 2.47
N TYR A 220 3.83 11.80 2.62
CA TYR A 220 4.88 11.76 3.64
C TYR A 220 6.15 12.54 3.26
N SER A 221 6.77 13.15 4.28
CA SER A 221 8.18 13.49 4.33
C SER A 221 8.90 12.55 5.30
N LEU A 222 10.24 12.54 5.32
CA LEU A 222 11.01 11.80 6.33
C LEU A 222 10.71 12.24 7.77
N LYS A 223 10.19 13.44 7.97
CA LYS A 223 9.82 13.98 9.28
C LYS A 223 8.49 13.44 9.77
N SER A 224 7.57 13.11 8.86
CA SER A 224 6.19 12.72 9.17
C SER A 224 5.92 11.21 9.09
N VAL A 225 6.91 10.43 8.68
CA VAL A 225 6.89 8.96 8.68
C VAL A 225 7.24 8.40 10.04
#